data_38f0af8378913e1f103281683280be02
#
_entry.id   38f0af8378913e1f103281683280be02
#
_cell.length_a   1.000
_cell.length_b   1.000
_cell.length_c   1.000
_cell.angle_alpha   90.00
_cell.angle_beta   90.00
_cell.angle_gamma   90.00
#
_symmetry.space_group_name_H-M   'P 1'
#
loop_
_entity.id
_entity.type
_entity.pdbx_description
1 polymer ?
#
loop_
_entity_poly.entity_id
_entity_poly.type
_entity_poly.pdbx_seq_one_letter_code
_entity_poly.pdbx_strand_id
1 'polypeptide(L)'
;MSQFKVHVQYIIYGCCGIELLIGNKLIKCDAGYGGPNPLASLIEACLDFSIAKKEGYESEDYIEETETTWDEELGEMHLELKLLKNDMVIMDIQQRDDEKNVLQEWHETVPYEDFKEAIVSEGFRVLNAFGIYGYYAAWSAHEDFPLAALLRLTGNIELNWDGDNCFTDLSKELACLSSYIEKLQIKEETHYDECKLYCEAWQLQCSEDSFAVGDKVDWTCVMPAEYKNAHGIIIDFEEEHHGFAKYSISGTVAQIIAERSEFPKGERVVSYAQAKTIQEEILRADGHEKDISNDEEADRTFWGYIVTLKDVVVKPLSEKECSI
;
A
#
# COMPACT_ATOMS: atom_id res chain seq x y z
N MET A 1 10.55 18.09 1.02
CA MET A 1 9.91 16.83 0.61
C MET A 1 10.95 15.76 0.75
N SER A 2 10.62 14.62 1.36
CA SER A 2 11.53 13.47 1.45
C SER A 2 11.99 13.07 0.06
N GLN A 3 13.28 12.75 -0.09
CA GLN A 3 13.84 12.26 -1.34
C GLN A 3 13.60 10.75 -1.54
N PHE A 4 13.06 10.07 -0.53
CA PHE A 4 12.79 8.64 -0.54
C PHE A 4 11.36 8.35 -0.12
N LYS A 5 10.69 7.45 -0.86
CA LYS A 5 9.37 6.91 -0.51
C LYS A 5 9.34 5.42 -0.82
N VAL A 6 8.66 4.70 0.02
CA VAL A 6 8.30 3.28 -0.18
C VAL A 6 6.79 3.21 -0.31
N HIS A 7 6.31 2.42 -1.25
CA HIS A 7 4.88 2.19 -1.42
C HIS A 7 4.60 0.73 -1.78
N VAL A 8 3.90 0.03 -0.90
CA VAL A 8 3.39 -1.32 -1.16
C VAL A 8 2.08 -1.17 -1.91
N GLN A 9 2.07 -1.60 -3.17
CA GLN A 9 0.89 -1.49 -4.02
C GLN A 9 -0.14 -2.58 -3.71
N TYR A 10 0.35 -3.78 -3.41
CA TYR A 10 -0.48 -4.95 -3.10
C TYR A 10 0.29 -6.01 -2.32
N ILE A 11 -0.46 -6.84 -1.59
CA ILE A 11 0.00 -8.13 -1.05
C ILE A 11 -1.12 -9.12 -1.30
N ILE A 12 -0.88 -10.16 -2.09
CA ILE A 12 -1.89 -11.15 -2.46
C ILE A 12 -1.28 -12.50 -2.76
N TYR A 13 -1.79 -13.56 -2.14
CA TYR A 13 -1.33 -14.94 -2.36
C TYR A 13 0.19 -15.12 -2.28
N GLY A 14 0.86 -14.37 -1.41
CA GLY A 14 2.31 -14.42 -1.25
C GLY A 14 3.10 -13.59 -2.26
N CYS A 15 2.45 -12.82 -3.10
CA CYS A 15 3.08 -11.85 -3.98
C CYS A 15 2.92 -10.42 -3.40
N CYS A 16 3.91 -9.57 -3.63
CA CYS A 16 3.91 -8.19 -3.16
C CYS A 16 4.43 -7.26 -4.26
N GLY A 17 3.59 -6.32 -4.69
CA GLY A 17 4.04 -5.21 -5.51
C GLY A 17 4.57 -4.09 -4.62
N ILE A 18 5.82 -3.69 -4.83
CA ILE A 18 6.45 -2.60 -4.09
C ILE A 18 7.12 -1.60 -5.03
N GLU A 19 6.97 -0.34 -4.70
CA GLU A 19 7.61 0.77 -5.41
C GLU A 19 8.55 1.53 -4.48
N LEU A 20 9.76 1.81 -4.97
CA LEU A 20 10.73 2.68 -4.33
C LEU A 20 10.88 3.93 -5.19
N LEU A 21 10.51 5.09 -4.66
CA LEU A 21 10.74 6.38 -5.30
C LEU A 21 11.96 7.05 -4.64
N ILE A 22 13.02 7.24 -5.42
CA ILE A 22 14.30 7.82 -4.96
C ILE A 22 14.59 9.04 -5.82
N GLY A 23 14.40 10.23 -5.27
CA GLY A 23 14.44 11.46 -6.08
C GLY A 23 13.35 11.44 -7.16
N ASN A 24 13.76 11.32 -8.44
CA ASN A 24 12.84 11.24 -9.60
C ASN A 24 12.77 9.82 -10.18
N LYS A 25 13.46 8.86 -9.59
CA LYS A 25 13.52 7.49 -10.10
C LYS A 25 12.49 6.63 -9.40
N LEU A 26 11.68 5.94 -10.17
CA LEU A 26 10.70 4.98 -9.70
C LEU A 26 11.21 3.57 -10.03
N ILE A 27 11.46 2.77 -9.00
CA ILE A 27 11.87 1.38 -9.09
C ILE A 27 10.68 0.54 -8.64
N LYS A 28 10.28 -0.43 -9.45
CA LYS A 28 9.14 -1.31 -9.18
C LYS A 28 9.63 -2.74 -9.10
N CYS A 29 9.06 -3.49 -8.15
CA CYS A 29 9.29 -4.92 -8.01
C CYS A 29 7.96 -5.62 -7.72
N ASP A 30 7.70 -6.70 -8.43
CA ASP A 30 6.58 -7.62 -8.21
C ASP A 30 7.13 -8.91 -7.60
N ALA A 31 7.42 -8.86 -6.29
CA ALA A 31 8.00 -9.97 -5.56
C ALA A 31 7.02 -11.14 -5.40
N GLY A 32 7.49 -12.34 -5.70
CA GLY A 32 6.74 -13.59 -5.59
C GLY A 32 6.98 -14.32 -4.25
N TYR A 33 6.45 -15.55 -4.15
CA TYR A 33 6.44 -16.31 -2.88
C TYR A 33 7.75 -17.03 -2.53
N GLY A 34 8.80 -16.92 -3.34
CA GLY A 34 10.05 -17.67 -3.12
C GLY A 34 11.01 -17.00 -2.17
N GLY A 35 10.94 -15.67 -2.08
CA GLY A 35 11.86 -14.82 -1.34
C GLY A 35 11.27 -14.18 -0.09
N PRO A 36 12.08 -13.42 0.64
CA PRO A 36 11.62 -12.66 1.79
C PRO A 36 10.64 -11.56 1.37
N ASN A 37 9.74 -11.27 2.27
CA ASN A 37 8.79 -10.17 2.12
C ASN A 37 9.52 -8.81 1.99
N PRO A 38 9.32 -8.07 0.89
CA PRO A 38 10.03 -6.82 0.64
C PRO A 38 9.90 -5.78 1.76
N LEU A 39 8.68 -5.56 2.25
CA LEU A 39 8.46 -4.60 3.34
C LEU A 39 9.10 -5.07 4.64
N ALA A 40 8.98 -6.36 4.97
CA ALA A 40 9.58 -6.90 6.18
C ALA A 40 11.11 -6.77 6.13
N SER A 41 11.74 -7.12 5.00
CA SER A 41 13.19 -6.99 4.86
C SER A 41 13.69 -5.54 4.96
N LEU A 42 12.93 -4.57 4.43
CA LEU A 42 13.27 -3.15 4.60
C LEU A 42 13.10 -2.67 6.05
N ILE A 43 12.06 -3.14 6.76
CA ILE A 43 11.87 -2.82 8.19
C ILE A 43 13.01 -3.40 9.02
N GLU A 44 13.43 -4.64 8.77
CA GLU A 44 14.53 -5.30 9.46
C GLU A 44 15.86 -4.60 9.17
N ALA A 45 16.17 -4.31 7.91
CA ALA A 45 17.36 -3.54 7.53
C ALA A 45 17.43 -2.18 8.24
N CYS A 46 16.29 -1.48 8.29
CA CYS A 46 16.21 -0.21 9.00
C CYS A 46 16.42 -0.37 10.51
N LEU A 47 15.94 -1.48 11.10
CA LEU A 47 16.17 -1.79 12.51
C LEU A 47 17.64 -2.08 12.79
N ASP A 48 18.32 -2.85 11.94
CA ASP A 48 19.75 -3.15 12.06
C ASP A 48 20.57 -1.86 12.02
N PHE A 49 20.28 -0.95 11.09
CA PHE A 49 20.89 0.38 11.04
C PHE A 49 20.64 1.19 12.32
N SER A 50 19.42 1.13 12.87
CA SER A 50 19.08 1.83 14.11
C SER A 50 19.84 1.27 15.33
N ILE A 51 20.05 -0.04 15.36
CA ILE A 51 20.83 -0.72 16.40
C ILE A 51 22.31 -0.37 16.27
N ALA A 52 22.88 -0.52 15.09
CA ALA A 52 24.29 -0.24 14.84
C ALA A 52 24.68 1.21 15.16
N LYS A 53 23.79 2.17 14.85
CA LYS A 53 23.98 3.58 15.27
C LYS A 53 24.08 3.76 16.79
N LYS A 54 23.35 2.97 17.57
CA LYS A 54 23.35 3.06 19.03
C LYS A 54 24.53 2.34 19.65
N GLU A 55 24.90 1.22 19.11
CA GLU A 55 25.94 0.33 19.66
C GLU A 55 27.35 0.69 19.21
N GLY A 56 27.45 1.50 18.14
CA GLY A 56 28.74 2.01 17.68
C GLY A 56 29.60 0.97 16.98
N TYR A 57 29.01 0.04 16.24
CA TYR A 57 29.74 -0.87 15.38
C TYR A 57 30.50 -0.10 14.30
N GLU A 58 31.79 -0.34 14.20
CA GLU A 58 32.67 0.39 13.28
C GLU A 58 33.38 -0.55 12.32
N SER A 59 32.95 -0.55 11.06
CA SER A 59 33.88 -0.80 9.95
C SER A 59 34.64 0.50 9.64
N GLU A 60 35.67 0.45 8.78
CA GLU A 60 36.42 1.67 8.41
C GLU A 60 35.55 2.63 7.58
N ASP A 61 34.63 2.09 6.73
CA ASP A 61 33.92 2.85 5.69
C ASP A 61 32.42 3.06 6.00
N TYR A 62 31.76 2.12 6.65
CA TYR A 62 30.33 2.17 6.95
C TYR A 62 30.04 1.74 8.40
N ILE A 63 28.84 2.05 8.90
CA ILE A 63 28.37 1.64 10.24
C ILE A 63 27.80 0.22 10.16
N GLU A 64 26.95 -0.06 9.17
CA GLU A 64 26.27 -1.34 8.99
C GLU A 64 25.98 -1.59 7.50
N GLU A 65 25.96 -2.85 7.11
CA GLU A 65 25.63 -3.31 5.77
C GLU A 65 24.65 -4.48 5.86
N THR A 66 23.66 -4.49 5.00
CA THR A 66 22.69 -5.57 4.88
C THR A 66 22.34 -5.81 3.42
N GLU A 67 21.98 -7.04 3.08
CA GLU A 67 21.54 -7.41 1.75
C GLU A 67 20.22 -8.17 1.82
N THR A 68 19.40 -8.01 0.80
CA THR A 68 18.18 -8.78 0.61
C THR A 68 17.94 -9.03 -0.87
N THR A 69 17.26 -10.12 -1.16
CA THR A 69 16.89 -10.47 -2.53
C THR A 69 15.39 -10.77 -2.54
N TRP A 70 14.66 -10.10 -3.42
CA TRP A 70 13.23 -10.32 -3.64
C TRP A 70 13.04 -11.10 -4.92
N ASP A 71 12.47 -12.28 -4.84
CA ASP A 71 12.23 -13.11 -6.00
C ASP A 71 11.08 -12.53 -6.84
N GLU A 72 11.29 -12.37 -8.15
CA GLU A 72 10.28 -12.02 -9.14
C GLU A 72 9.92 -13.27 -9.98
N GLU A 73 8.82 -13.23 -10.71
CA GLU A 73 8.39 -14.37 -11.55
C GLU A 73 9.45 -14.78 -12.61
N LEU A 74 10.21 -13.82 -13.11
CA LEU A 74 11.23 -14.00 -14.15
C LEU A 74 12.60 -13.44 -13.72
N GLY A 75 12.98 -13.66 -12.46
CA GLY A 75 14.27 -13.19 -11.96
C GLY A 75 14.25 -12.77 -10.50
N GLU A 76 15.03 -11.76 -10.16
CA GLU A 76 15.12 -11.23 -8.80
C GLU A 76 15.48 -9.75 -8.76
N MET A 77 15.06 -9.11 -7.67
CA MET A 77 15.56 -7.77 -7.28
C MET A 77 16.52 -7.96 -6.11
N HIS A 78 17.81 -7.67 -6.33
CA HIS A 78 18.85 -7.73 -5.30
C HIS A 78 19.12 -6.33 -4.77
N LEU A 79 19.10 -6.16 -3.45
CA LEU A 79 19.37 -4.91 -2.76
C LEU A 79 20.55 -5.08 -1.80
N GLU A 80 21.53 -4.23 -1.93
CA GLU A 80 22.62 -4.05 -0.96
C GLU A 80 22.49 -2.65 -0.35
N LEU A 81 22.34 -2.58 0.96
CA LEU A 81 22.08 -1.35 1.69
C LEU A 81 23.22 -1.11 2.69
N LYS A 82 23.78 0.09 2.68
CA LYS A 82 24.90 0.47 3.58
C LYS A 82 24.62 1.77 4.29
N LEU A 83 24.67 1.73 5.61
CA LEU A 83 24.59 2.94 6.43
C LEU A 83 26.00 3.53 6.62
N LEU A 84 26.20 4.73 6.13
CA LEU A 84 27.47 5.46 6.26
C LEU A 84 27.56 6.25 7.56
N LYS A 85 28.78 6.58 7.98
CA LYS A 85 29.08 7.40 9.19
C LYS A 85 28.51 8.83 9.14
N ASN A 86 28.18 9.34 7.97
CA ASN A 86 27.56 10.65 7.77
C ASN A 86 26.03 10.62 7.73
N ASP A 87 25.42 9.55 8.23
CA ASP A 87 23.97 9.36 8.26
C ASP A 87 23.31 9.30 6.85
N MET A 88 24.05 8.79 5.88
CA MET A 88 23.50 8.49 4.57
C MET A 88 23.38 6.98 4.37
N VAL A 89 22.34 6.54 3.68
CA VAL A 89 22.17 5.16 3.24
C VAL A 89 22.48 5.07 1.76
N ILE A 90 23.46 4.25 1.40
CA ILE A 90 23.69 3.85 0.01
C ILE A 90 22.74 2.68 -0.28
N MET A 91 22.13 2.71 -1.46
CA MET A 91 21.24 1.68 -1.97
C MET A 91 21.76 1.24 -3.33
N ASP A 92 22.39 0.08 -3.38
CA ASP A 92 22.77 -0.60 -4.61
C ASP A 92 21.69 -1.62 -4.94
N ILE A 93 20.96 -1.38 -6.03
CA ILE A 93 19.80 -2.17 -6.42
C ILE A 93 20.06 -2.74 -7.81
N GLN A 94 19.89 -4.05 -7.98
CA GLN A 94 20.06 -4.74 -9.24
C GLN A 94 18.85 -5.60 -9.55
N GLN A 95 18.25 -5.39 -10.71
CA GLN A 95 17.28 -6.32 -11.27
C GLN A 95 18.05 -7.35 -12.11
N ARG A 96 17.83 -8.63 -11.86
CA ARG A 96 18.52 -9.74 -12.48
C ARG A 96 17.53 -10.73 -13.09
N ASP A 97 17.91 -11.37 -14.19
CA ASP A 97 17.15 -12.47 -14.76
C ASP A 97 17.38 -13.79 -14.00
N ASP A 98 16.70 -14.88 -14.42
CA ASP A 98 16.83 -16.21 -13.82
C ASP A 98 18.26 -16.79 -13.90
N GLU A 99 19.08 -16.31 -14.87
CA GLU A 99 20.47 -16.69 -15.03
C GLU A 99 21.42 -15.80 -14.20
N LYS A 100 20.87 -14.86 -13.41
CA LYS A 100 21.56 -13.86 -12.58
C LYS A 100 22.32 -12.80 -13.40
N ASN A 101 21.97 -12.61 -14.66
CA ASN A 101 22.51 -11.48 -15.44
C ASN A 101 21.81 -10.19 -15.01
N VAL A 102 22.59 -9.13 -14.80
CA VAL A 102 22.04 -7.82 -14.44
C VAL A 102 21.35 -7.20 -15.65
N LEU A 103 20.04 -7.00 -15.53
CA LEU A 103 19.18 -6.35 -16.52
C LEU A 103 19.18 -4.84 -16.34
N GLN A 104 19.10 -4.39 -15.09
CA GLN A 104 19.09 -2.99 -14.71
C GLN A 104 19.77 -2.80 -13.35
N GLU A 105 20.37 -1.62 -13.15
CA GLU A 105 21.13 -1.30 -11.94
C GLU A 105 20.86 0.16 -11.55
N TRP A 106 20.74 0.38 -10.23
CA TRP A 106 20.62 1.71 -9.63
C TRP A 106 21.58 1.83 -8.47
N HIS A 107 22.23 2.97 -8.39
CA HIS A 107 23.11 3.33 -7.29
C HIS A 107 22.65 4.67 -6.74
N GLU A 108 22.05 4.65 -5.56
CA GLU A 108 21.37 5.80 -4.98
C GLU A 108 21.82 6.03 -3.54
N THR A 109 21.67 7.28 -3.09
CA THR A 109 22.01 7.64 -1.71
C THR A 109 20.93 8.53 -1.14
N VAL A 110 20.46 8.19 0.07
CA VAL A 110 19.38 8.92 0.75
C VAL A 110 19.77 9.20 2.21
N PRO A 111 19.28 10.28 2.83
CA PRO A 111 19.44 10.49 4.27
C PRO A 111 18.79 9.34 5.06
N TYR A 112 19.48 8.86 6.09
CA TYR A 112 18.96 7.78 6.94
C TYR A 112 17.60 8.10 7.58
N GLU A 113 17.38 9.33 8.02
CA GLU A 113 16.10 9.71 8.60
C GLU A 113 14.96 9.69 7.57
N ASP A 114 15.22 10.09 6.31
CA ASP A 114 14.22 9.99 5.22
C ASP A 114 13.92 8.52 4.90
N PHE A 115 14.95 7.66 4.86
CA PHE A 115 14.82 6.22 4.67
C PHE A 115 13.97 5.60 5.78
N LYS A 116 14.31 5.89 7.04
CA LYS A 116 13.57 5.39 8.21
C LYS A 116 12.13 5.87 8.24
N GLU A 117 11.88 7.17 8.02
CA GLU A 117 10.55 7.76 8.05
C GLU A 117 9.64 7.12 6.99
N ALA A 118 10.15 6.94 5.77
CA ALA A 118 9.41 6.32 4.68
C ALA A 118 9.01 4.87 5.02
N ILE A 119 9.95 4.07 5.55
CA ILE A 119 9.71 2.67 5.92
C ILE A 119 8.72 2.57 7.09
N VAL A 120 8.90 3.39 8.13
CA VAL A 120 8.00 3.37 9.30
C VAL A 120 6.58 3.80 8.91
N SER A 121 6.45 4.85 8.11
CA SER A 121 5.15 5.34 7.64
C SER A 121 4.44 4.29 6.79
N GLU A 122 5.16 3.66 5.86
CA GLU A 122 4.59 2.61 5.03
C GLU A 122 4.24 1.35 5.82
N GLY A 123 5.09 0.95 6.77
CA GLY A 123 4.81 -0.16 7.68
C GLY A 123 3.49 0.03 8.44
N PHE A 124 3.25 1.21 9.00
CA PHE A 124 1.98 1.48 9.68
C PHE A 124 0.81 1.60 8.72
N ARG A 125 1.00 2.12 7.51
CA ARG A 125 -0.03 2.16 6.48
C ARG A 125 -0.49 0.75 6.09
N VAL A 126 0.46 -0.14 5.82
CA VAL A 126 0.17 -1.55 5.51
C VAL A 126 -0.49 -2.25 6.68
N LEU A 127 0.02 -2.04 7.91
CA LEU A 127 -0.58 -2.61 9.12
C LEU A 127 -2.03 -2.14 9.32
N ASN A 128 -2.31 -0.87 9.07
CA ASN A 128 -3.68 -0.34 9.17
C ASN A 128 -4.61 -0.93 8.09
N ALA A 129 -4.07 -1.15 6.86
CA ALA A 129 -4.84 -1.70 5.75
C ALA A 129 -5.17 -3.18 5.93
N PHE A 130 -4.21 -4.00 6.33
CA PHE A 130 -4.37 -5.46 6.43
C PHE A 130 -4.68 -5.95 7.85
N GLY A 131 -4.25 -5.23 8.89
CA GLY A 131 -4.14 -5.78 10.23
C GLY A 131 -3.05 -6.86 10.32
N ILE A 132 -2.77 -7.34 11.52
CA ILE A 132 -1.73 -8.38 11.75
C ILE A 132 -2.14 -9.71 11.13
N TYR A 133 -3.39 -10.13 11.36
CA TYR A 133 -3.88 -11.43 10.88
C TYR A 133 -4.12 -11.42 9.37
N GLY A 134 -4.65 -10.34 8.81
CA GLY A 134 -4.87 -10.22 7.36
C GLY A 134 -3.56 -10.24 6.58
N TYR A 135 -2.53 -9.58 7.10
CA TYR A 135 -1.18 -9.63 6.52
C TYR A 135 -0.63 -11.06 6.50
N TYR A 136 -0.68 -11.74 7.66
CA TYR A 136 -0.29 -13.15 7.77
C TYR A 136 -1.03 -14.06 6.77
N ALA A 137 -2.34 -13.84 6.61
CA ALA A 137 -3.16 -14.62 5.69
C ALA A 137 -2.90 -14.29 4.20
N ALA A 138 -2.46 -13.08 3.89
CA ALA A 138 -2.13 -12.65 2.53
C ALA A 138 -0.83 -13.28 2.02
N TRP A 139 0.11 -13.63 2.92
CA TRP A 139 1.33 -14.35 2.58
C TRP A 139 1.11 -15.85 2.54
N SER A 140 1.45 -16.50 1.43
CA SER A 140 1.30 -17.96 1.26
C SER A 140 2.22 -18.73 2.19
N ALA A 141 3.37 -18.19 2.55
CA ALA A 141 4.31 -18.75 3.53
C ALA A 141 3.87 -18.49 4.98
N HIS A 142 2.78 -17.78 5.20
CA HIS A 142 2.29 -17.39 6.51
C HIS A 142 3.35 -16.62 7.32
N GLU A 143 3.94 -15.62 6.70
CA GLU A 143 4.90 -14.75 7.37
C GLU A 143 4.21 -13.74 8.28
N ASP A 144 4.73 -13.58 9.49
CA ASP A 144 4.24 -12.60 10.44
C ASP A 144 4.59 -11.17 10.01
N PHE A 145 3.68 -10.24 10.27
CA PHE A 145 4.00 -8.83 10.12
C PHE A 145 5.10 -8.44 11.12
N PRO A 146 6.18 -7.73 10.72
CA PRO A 146 7.31 -7.41 11.60
C PRO A 146 6.98 -6.31 12.61
N LEU A 147 5.90 -6.50 13.39
CA LEU A 147 5.34 -5.49 14.31
C LEU A 147 6.34 -5.08 15.38
N ALA A 148 7.07 -6.02 15.96
CA ALA A 148 8.05 -5.73 17.00
C ALA A 148 9.18 -4.84 16.48
N ALA A 149 9.70 -5.13 15.27
CA ALA A 149 10.71 -4.32 14.61
C ALA A 149 10.19 -2.91 14.32
N LEU A 150 8.97 -2.82 13.75
CA LEU A 150 8.33 -1.55 13.44
C LEU A 150 8.12 -0.68 14.69
N LEU A 151 7.60 -1.25 15.77
CA LEU A 151 7.42 -0.53 17.04
C LEU A 151 8.75 -0.05 17.61
N ARG A 152 9.79 -0.86 17.52
CA ARG A 152 11.14 -0.51 18.01
C ARG A 152 11.75 0.65 17.21
N LEU A 153 11.52 0.71 15.90
CA LEU A 153 11.95 1.81 15.03
C LEU A 153 11.34 3.16 15.41
N THR A 154 10.15 3.19 16.02
CA THR A 154 9.53 4.44 16.50
C THR A 154 10.37 5.13 17.59
N GLY A 155 11.24 4.40 18.27
CA GLY A 155 12.04 4.88 19.40
C GLY A 155 11.25 5.08 20.71
N ASN A 156 9.96 4.74 20.72
CA ASN A 156 9.07 4.93 21.87
C ASN A 156 9.00 3.70 22.79
N ILE A 157 9.56 2.58 22.33
CA ILE A 157 9.58 1.31 23.07
C ILE A 157 11.01 1.00 23.49
N GLU A 158 11.21 0.88 24.81
CA GLU A 158 12.49 0.51 25.39
C GLU A 158 12.43 -0.91 25.95
N LEU A 159 13.46 -1.70 25.68
CA LEU A 159 13.65 -3.00 26.31
C LEU A 159 14.10 -2.82 27.75
N ASN A 160 13.44 -3.51 28.67
CA ASN A 160 13.86 -3.62 30.05
C ASN A 160 14.54 -4.97 30.28
N TRP A 161 15.58 -5.00 31.10
CA TRP A 161 16.35 -6.20 31.39
C TRP A 161 16.26 -6.53 32.89
N ASP A 162 15.98 -7.80 33.18
CA ASP A 162 16.08 -8.35 34.55
C ASP A 162 16.87 -9.65 34.45
N GLY A 163 18.16 -9.55 34.77
CA GLY A 163 19.12 -10.62 34.53
C GLY A 163 19.23 -10.93 33.03
N ASP A 164 18.94 -12.18 32.63
CA ASP A 164 18.95 -12.63 31.27
C ASP A 164 17.57 -12.47 30.55
N ASN A 165 16.56 -11.96 31.26
CA ASN A 165 15.22 -11.77 30.73
C ASN A 165 15.05 -10.36 30.15
N CYS A 166 14.41 -10.30 28.99
CA CYS A 166 14.07 -9.08 28.31
C CYS A 166 12.54 -8.94 28.25
N PHE A 167 12.00 -7.79 28.60
CA PHE A 167 10.57 -7.52 28.54
C PHE A 167 10.28 -6.05 28.18
N THR A 168 9.08 -5.82 27.71
CA THR A 168 8.54 -4.49 27.44
C THR A 168 7.24 -4.29 28.21
N ASP A 169 6.76 -3.06 28.24
CA ASP A 169 5.43 -2.74 28.78
C ASP A 169 4.41 -2.79 27.65
N LEU A 170 3.57 -3.82 27.65
CA LEU A 170 2.51 -4.00 26.65
C LEU A 170 1.60 -2.77 26.54
N SER A 171 1.35 -2.06 27.65
CA SER A 171 0.52 -0.85 27.62
C SER A 171 1.19 0.27 26.81
N LYS A 172 2.53 0.36 26.87
CA LYS A 172 3.29 1.32 26.04
C LYS A 172 3.30 0.91 24.57
N GLU A 173 3.43 -0.38 24.27
CA GLU A 173 3.35 -0.88 22.90
C GLU A 173 1.99 -0.56 22.28
N LEU A 174 0.90 -0.86 22.98
CA LEU A 174 -0.46 -0.57 22.54
C LEU A 174 -0.69 0.94 22.37
N ALA A 175 -0.20 1.77 23.29
CA ALA A 175 -0.30 3.22 23.18
C ALA A 175 0.49 3.76 21.97
N CYS A 176 1.68 3.22 21.74
CA CYS A 176 2.49 3.56 20.58
C CYS A 176 1.75 3.21 19.27
N LEU A 177 1.26 1.98 19.15
CA LEU A 177 0.49 1.50 18.00
C LEU A 177 -0.74 2.38 17.77
N SER A 178 -1.54 2.63 18.80
CA SER A 178 -2.73 3.48 18.73
C SER A 178 -2.40 4.89 18.26
N SER A 179 -1.30 5.48 18.76
CA SER A 179 -0.86 6.81 18.35
C SER A 179 -0.52 6.91 16.86
N TYR A 180 0.07 5.86 16.29
CA TYR A 180 0.36 5.84 14.84
C TYR A 180 -0.90 5.59 14.01
N ILE A 181 -1.78 4.69 14.43
CA ILE A 181 -3.07 4.45 13.77
C ILE A 181 -3.91 5.73 13.79
N GLU A 182 -3.95 6.45 14.94
CA GLU A 182 -4.66 7.72 15.04
C GLU A 182 -4.10 8.82 14.12
N LYS A 183 -2.80 8.81 13.81
CA LYS A 183 -2.19 9.75 12.85
C LYS A 183 -2.58 9.46 11.42
N LEU A 184 -2.92 8.20 11.10
CA LEU A 184 -3.42 7.81 9.78
C LEU A 184 -4.88 8.24 9.58
N GLN A 185 -5.62 8.54 10.65
CA GLN A 185 -6.99 9.06 10.55
C GLN A 185 -6.97 10.53 10.12
N ILE A 186 -7.76 10.84 9.13
CA ILE A 186 -7.94 12.20 8.65
C ILE A 186 -8.82 12.94 9.66
N LYS A 187 -8.25 13.91 10.36
CA LYS A 187 -8.95 14.72 11.39
C LYS A 187 -9.34 16.11 10.90
N GLU A 188 -8.73 16.54 9.82
CA GLU A 188 -8.92 17.88 9.21
C GLU A 188 -8.95 17.74 7.70
N GLU A 189 -9.33 18.80 7.00
CA GLU A 189 -9.25 18.85 5.55
C GLU A 189 -7.81 18.55 5.10
N THR A 190 -7.65 17.52 4.27
CA THR A 190 -6.35 17.04 3.80
C THR A 190 -6.33 16.99 2.28
N HIS A 191 -5.21 17.40 1.69
CA HIS A 191 -5.01 17.42 0.24
C HIS A 191 -4.03 16.31 -0.17
N TYR A 192 -4.41 15.57 -1.21
CA TYR A 192 -3.59 14.54 -1.82
C TYR A 192 -3.43 14.84 -3.32
N ASP A 193 -2.27 14.55 -3.86
CA ASP A 193 -2.04 14.65 -5.30
C ASP A 193 -2.89 13.60 -6.07
N GLU A 194 -3.04 12.42 -5.48
CA GLU A 194 -3.79 11.30 -6.05
C GLU A 194 -4.35 10.40 -4.93
N CYS A 195 -5.55 9.86 -5.13
CA CYS A 195 -6.17 8.81 -4.31
C CYS A 195 -6.92 7.83 -5.19
N LYS A 196 -7.01 6.57 -4.73
CA LYS A 196 -7.79 5.51 -5.37
C LYS A 196 -9.02 5.18 -4.54
N LEU A 197 -10.18 5.25 -5.16
CA LEU A 197 -11.47 4.88 -4.57
C LEU A 197 -12.00 3.61 -5.19
N TYR A 198 -12.66 2.82 -4.37
CA TYR A 198 -13.46 1.70 -4.84
C TYR A 198 -14.95 2.09 -4.79
N CYS A 199 -15.62 1.98 -5.93
CA CYS A 199 -17.06 2.20 -6.07
C CYS A 199 -17.72 0.86 -6.39
N GLU A 200 -18.48 0.30 -5.45
CA GLU A 200 -19.18 -0.98 -5.66
C GLU A 200 -20.31 -0.85 -6.69
N ALA A 201 -20.50 -1.89 -7.50
CA ALA A 201 -21.51 -1.89 -8.57
C ALA A 201 -22.93 -1.58 -8.08
N TRP A 202 -23.29 -2.05 -6.87
CA TRP A 202 -24.62 -1.80 -6.30
C TRP A 202 -24.79 -0.36 -5.79
N GLN A 203 -23.71 0.29 -5.34
CA GLN A 203 -23.73 1.70 -4.94
C GLN A 203 -23.94 2.62 -6.15
N LEU A 204 -23.33 2.28 -7.26
CA LEU A 204 -23.53 3.00 -8.52
C LEU A 204 -25.00 2.94 -9.01
N GLN A 205 -25.75 1.92 -8.62
CA GLN A 205 -27.18 1.83 -8.92
C GLN A 205 -28.03 2.80 -8.07
N CYS A 206 -27.47 3.27 -6.96
CA CYS A 206 -28.12 4.23 -6.07
C CYS A 206 -27.75 5.68 -6.38
N SER A 207 -26.62 5.92 -7.07
CA SER A 207 -26.23 7.25 -7.52
C SER A 207 -26.88 7.54 -8.87
N GLU A 208 -27.57 8.68 -8.97
CA GLU A 208 -28.18 9.14 -10.25
C GLU A 208 -27.12 9.68 -11.23
N ASP A 209 -25.88 9.90 -10.77
CA ASP A 209 -24.87 10.60 -11.51
C ASP A 209 -23.82 9.64 -12.12
N SER A 210 -23.79 9.57 -13.44
CA SER A 210 -22.68 8.96 -14.17
C SER A 210 -21.44 9.88 -14.12
N PHE A 211 -20.24 9.32 -14.10
CA PHE A 211 -18.98 10.07 -14.11
C PHE A 211 -18.04 9.56 -15.20
N ALA A 212 -17.14 10.42 -15.66
CA ALA A 212 -16.16 10.11 -16.69
C ALA A 212 -14.78 10.69 -16.33
N VAL A 213 -13.73 10.24 -17.01
CA VAL A 213 -12.40 10.83 -16.88
C VAL A 213 -12.43 12.31 -17.24
N GLY A 214 -11.95 13.15 -16.35
CA GLY A 214 -11.98 14.61 -16.44
C GLY A 214 -13.10 15.27 -15.64
N ASP A 215 -14.07 14.51 -15.17
CA ASP A 215 -15.15 15.05 -14.33
C ASP A 215 -14.65 15.37 -12.92
N LYS A 216 -15.24 16.40 -12.33
CA LYS A 216 -15.10 16.69 -10.92
C LYS A 216 -16.19 15.98 -10.15
N VAL A 217 -15.77 15.26 -9.12
CA VAL A 217 -16.66 14.49 -8.26
C VAL A 217 -16.57 15.00 -6.82
N ASP A 218 -17.66 14.80 -6.07
CA ASP A 218 -17.75 15.04 -4.63
C ASP A 218 -18.56 13.88 -4.04
N TRP A 219 -17.84 12.91 -3.47
CA TRP A 219 -18.42 11.67 -2.97
C TRP A 219 -18.28 11.56 -1.47
N THR A 220 -19.19 10.82 -0.85
CA THR A 220 -19.04 10.37 0.53
C THR A 220 -18.33 9.03 0.55
N CYS A 221 -17.44 8.81 1.53
CA CYS A 221 -16.62 7.61 1.58
C CYS A 221 -16.25 7.20 3.01
N VAL A 222 -15.76 5.99 3.12
CA VAL A 222 -15.11 5.43 4.31
C VAL A 222 -13.67 5.04 3.96
N MET A 223 -12.80 4.92 4.97
CA MET A 223 -11.59 4.12 4.78
C MET A 223 -12.01 2.66 4.70
N PRO A 224 -11.41 1.86 3.80
CA PRO A 224 -11.76 0.44 3.67
C PRO A 224 -11.64 -0.26 5.01
N ALA A 225 -12.72 -0.90 5.46
CA ALA A 225 -12.73 -1.66 6.73
C ALA A 225 -11.94 -2.96 6.58
N GLU A 226 -11.96 -3.52 5.40
CA GLU A 226 -11.15 -4.64 4.97
C GLU A 226 -10.39 -4.20 3.73
N TYR A 227 -9.18 -4.69 3.59
CA TYR A 227 -8.42 -4.49 2.39
C TYR A 227 -9.14 -5.19 1.23
N LYS A 228 -10.04 -4.46 0.57
CA LYS A 228 -10.69 -4.93 -0.65
C LYS A 228 -9.69 -4.84 -1.77
N ASN A 229 -8.95 -5.90 -1.86
CA ASN A 229 -8.02 -6.11 -2.93
C ASN A 229 -8.71 -6.79 -4.09
N ALA A 230 -9.29 -6.01 -4.94
CA ALA A 230 -9.74 -6.48 -6.23
C ALA A 230 -8.57 -6.65 -7.21
N HIS A 231 -7.46 -7.15 -6.96
CA HIS A 231 -6.24 -7.37 -7.76
C HIS A 231 -4.99 -6.67 -7.25
N GLY A 232 -4.85 -6.63 -5.93
CA GLY A 232 -3.65 -6.11 -5.38
C GLY A 232 -3.49 -4.58 -5.44
N ILE A 233 -4.46 -3.84 -5.92
CA ILE A 233 -4.42 -2.38 -5.90
C ILE A 233 -4.84 -1.90 -4.53
N ILE A 234 -4.00 -1.12 -3.86
CA ILE A 234 -4.37 -0.48 -2.60
C ILE A 234 -5.42 0.58 -2.87
N ILE A 235 -6.55 0.43 -2.22
CA ILE A 235 -7.66 1.37 -2.24
C ILE A 235 -7.54 2.26 -1.00
N ASP A 236 -7.52 3.57 -1.20
CA ASP A 236 -7.43 4.54 -0.12
C ASP A 236 -8.79 4.76 0.54
N PHE A 237 -9.87 4.73 -0.24
CA PHE A 237 -11.24 4.95 0.22
C PHE A 237 -12.23 4.06 -0.52
N GLU A 238 -13.37 3.78 0.15
CA GLU A 238 -14.57 3.19 -0.46
C GLU A 238 -15.67 4.24 -0.51
N GLU A 239 -16.34 4.36 -1.64
CA GLU A 239 -17.55 5.16 -1.77
C GLU A 239 -18.64 4.57 -0.86
N GLU A 240 -19.39 5.43 -0.14
CA GLU A 240 -20.38 5.00 0.83
C GLU A 240 -21.56 5.99 0.88
N HIS A 241 -22.76 5.50 0.54
CA HIS A 241 -23.98 6.33 0.47
C HIS A 241 -24.97 6.07 1.62
N HIS A 242 -24.77 5.04 2.45
CA HIS A 242 -25.82 4.54 3.37
C HIS A 242 -25.61 4.90 4.83
N GLY A 243 -25.06 6.10 5.12
CA GLY A 243 -24.98 6.62 6.49
C GLY A 243 -23.82 6.10 7.31
N PHE A 244 -22.89 5.36 6.71
CA PHE A 244 -21.63 4.94 7.33
C PHE A 244 -20.45 5.79 6.88
N ALA A 245 -20.68 6.72 5.93
CA ALA A 245 -19.65 7.62 5.44
C ALA A 245 -19.01 8.42 6.57
N LYS A 246 -17.70 8.54 6.55
CA LYS A 246 -16.92 9.30 7.52
C LYS A 246 -16.20 10.48 6.90
N TYR A 247 -16.08 10.48 5.59
CA TYR A 247 -15.37 11.50 4.84
C TYR A 247 -16.16 11.95 3.61
N SER A 248 -16.03 13.21 3.25
CA SER A 248 -16.33 13.70 1.90
C SER A 248 -15.01 13.78 1.15
N ILE A 249 -15.00 13.32 -0.09
CA ILE A 249 -13.84 13.34 -0.98
C ILE A 249 -14.21 14.04 -2.28
N SER A 250 -13.47 15.06 -2.65
CA SER A 250 -13.63 15.74 -3.93
C SER A 250 -12.33 15.70 -4.72
N GLY A 251 -12.44 15.60 -6.04
CA GLY A 251 -11.28 15.54 -6.92
C GLY A 251 -11.68 15.46 -8.38
N THR A 252 -10.69 15.33 -9.26
CA THR A 252 -10.88 15.14 -10.70
C THR A 252 -10.59 13.70 -11.06
N VAL A 253 -11.53 13.03 -11.71
CA VAL A 253 -11.38 11.65 -12.20
C VAL A 253 -10.25 11.58 -13.22
N ALA A 254 -9.18 10.87 -12.90
CA ALA A 254 -8.01 10.70 -13.75
C ALA A 254 -7.99 9.36 -14.49
N GLN A 255 -8.53 8.31 -13.86
CA GLN A 255 -8.59 6.96 -14.41
C GLN A 255 -9.78 6.21 -13.82
N ILE A 256 -10.37 5.34 -14.63
CA ILE A 256 -11.42 4.42 -14.22
C ILE A 256 -11.02 3.02 -14.69
N ILE A 257 -11.09 2.05 -13.78
CA ILE A 257 -10.82 0.62 -14.05
C ILE A 257 -12.04 -0.16 -13.60
N ALA A 258 -12.69 -0.91 -14.50
CA ALA A 258 -13.79 -1.80 -14.13
C ALA A 258 -13.25 -3.11 -13.56
N GLU A 259 -13.76 -3.49 -12.41
CA GLU A 259 -13.52 -4.81 -11.85
C GLU A 259 -14.59 -5.78 -12.33
N ARG A 260 -14.17 -6.81 -13.07
CA ARG A 260 -15.05 -7.86 -13.58
C ARG A 260 -14.44 -9.24 -13.30
N SER A 261 -15.29 -10.20 -12.95
CA SER A 261 -14.87 -11.61 -12.89
C SER A 261 -15.42 -12.36 -14.10
N GLU A 262 -14.54 -13.11 -14.76
CA GLU A 262 -14.93 -14.09 -15.77
C GLU A 262 -15.05 -15.46 -15.09
N PHE A 263 -16.06 -16.24 -15.46
CA PHE A 263 -16.24 -17.61 -14.99
C PHE A 263 -16.08 -18.61 -16.15
N PRO A 264 -14.88 -18.85 -16.67
CA PRO A 264 -14.69 -19.95 -17.59
C PRO A 264 -14.60 -21.25 -16.79
N LYS A 265 -15.67 -22.05 -16.78
CA LYS A 265 -15.66 -23.42 -16.28
C LYS A 265 -15.31 -23.62 -14.81
N GLY A 266 -15.69 -22.69 -13.95
CA GLY A 266 -15.57 -22.85 -12.50
C GLY A 266 -14.30 -22.24 -11.87
N GLU A 267 -13.42 -21.62 -12.65
CA GLU A 267 -12.31 -20.80 -12.14
C GLU A 267 -12.64 -19.31 -12.24
N ARG A 268 -12.37 -18.58 -11.15
CA ARG A 268 -12.56 -17.15 -11.10
C ARG A 268 -11.34 -16.45 -11.72
N VAL A 269 -11.48 -15.92 -12.91
CA VAL A 269 -10.45 -15.10 -13.56
C VAL A 269 -10.93 -13.64 -13.55
N VAL A 270 -10.08 -12.74 -13.14
CA VAL A 270 -10.42 -11.31 -13.09
C VAL A 270 -9.68 -10.55 -14.18
N SER A 271 -10.39 -9.70 -14.91
CA SER A 271 -9.83 -8.89 -15.97
C SER A 271 -10.16 -7.42 -15.79
N TYR A 272 -9.21 -6.55 -16.14
CA TYR A 272 -9.40 -5.10 -16.15
C TYR A 272 -9.67 -4.60 -17.56
N ALA A 273 -10.69 -3.75 -17.70
CA ALA A 273 -10.90 -2.98 -18.91
C ALA A 273 -10.14 -1.65 -18.82
N GLN A 274 -9.59 -1.17 -19.94
CA GLN A 274 -8.98 0.16 -19.98
C GLN A 274 -10.05 1.26 -19.92
N ALA A 275 -9.70 2.40 -19.36
CA ALA A 275 -10.59 3.53 -19.09
C ALA A 275 -11.50 3.93 -20.28
N LYS A 276 -10.99 3.86 -21.50
CA LYS A 276 -11.77 4.19 -22.69
C LYS A 276 -12.96 3.26 -22.93
N THR A 277 -12.78 1.96 -22.69
CA THR A 277 -13.86 0.96 -22.79
C THR A 277 -14.89 1.17 -21.69
N ILE A 278 -14.45 1.53 -20.49
CA ILE A 278 -15.31 1.80 -19.35
C ILE A 278 -16.16 3.05 -19.60
N GLN A 279 -15.58 4.12 -20.12
CA GLN A 279 -16.33 5.33 -20.48
C GLN A 279 -17.43 5.03 -21.48
N GLU A 280 -17.19 4.18 -22.48
CA GLU A 280 -18.22 3.77 -23.43
C GLU A 280 -19.31 2.94 -22.73
N GLU A 281 -18.99 2.12 -21.76
CA GLU A 281 -19.94 1.34 -20.97
C GLU A 281 -20.70 2.21 -19.96
N ILE A 282 -20.04 3.14 -19.28
CA ILE A 282 -20.69 4.14 -18.41
C ILE A 282 -21.65 5.03 -19.20
N LEU A 283 -21.27 5.47 -20.40
CA LEU A 283 -22.14 6.27 -21.27
C LEU A 283 -23.31 5.45 -21.85
N ARG A 284 -23.21 4.12 -21.92
CA ARG A 284 -24.29 3.21 -22.31
C ARG A 284 -25.13 2.76 -21.15
N ALA A 285 -24.53 2.64 -19.96
CA ALA A 285 -25.22 2.43 -18.70
C ALA A 285 -25.74 3.80 -18.25
N ASP A 286 -26.97 4.10 -18.55
CA ASP A 286 -27.67 5.31 -18.08
C ASP A 286 -28.05 5.22 -16.57
N GLY A 287 -27.26 4.53 -15.78
CA GLY A 287 -27.47 4.28 -14.35
C GLY A 287 -28.65 3.36 -14.04
N HIS A 288 -29.41 2.96 -15.04
CA HIS A 288 -30.60 2.12 -14.93
C HIS A 288 -30.46 0.75 -15.61
N GLU A 289 -29.38 0.51 -16.33
CA GLU A 289 -29.13 -0.83 -16.86
C GLU A 289 -28.83 -1.79 -15.72
N LYS A 290 -29.85 -2.50 -15.35
CA LYS A 290 -29.88 -3.45 -14.24
C LYS A 290 -28.93 -4.62 -14.40
N ASP A 291 -28.31 -4.81 -15.56
CA ASP A 291 -27.50 -5.98 -15.82
C ASP A 291 -26.53 -5.72 -16.97
N ILE A 292 -25.36 -5.20 -16.66
CA ILE A 292 -24.18 -5.48 -17.50
C ILE A 292 -23.90 -7.00 -17.48
N SER A 293 -24.55 -7.75 -16.60
CA SER A 293 -24.53 -9.21 -16.51
C SER A 293 -25.27 -9.93 -17.63
N ASN A 294 -26.09 -9.23 -18.42
CA ASN A 294 -26.90 -9.83 -19.50
C ASN A 294 -26.30 -9.72 -20.91
N ASP A 295 -25.02 -9.47 -21.02
CA ASP A 295 -24.36 -9.76 -22.30
C ASP A 295 -24.25 -11.29 -22.39
N GLU A 296 -25.15 -11.92 -23.18
CA GLU A 296 -25.28 -13.38 -23.34
C GLU A 296 -24.01 -14.06 -23.88
N GLU A 297 -22.95 -13.30 -24.20
CA GLU A 297 -21.67 -13.80 -24.68
C GLU A 297 -20.56 -13.85 -23.62
N ALA A 298 -20.72 -13.27 -22.44
CA ALA A 298 -19.67 -13.27 -21.44
C ALA A 298 -20.22 -13.61 -20.06
N ASP A 299 -19.84 -14.77 -19.53
CA ASP A 299 -19.93 -15.12 -18.10
C ASP A 299 -19.08 -14.13 -17.22
N ARG A 300 -19.40 -12.84 -17.31
CA ARG A 300 -18.68 -11.78 -16.64
C ARG A 300 -19.57 -11.11 -15.61
N THR A 301 -19.14 -11.12 -14.36
CA THR A 301 -19.80 -10.38 -13.29
C THR A 301 -19.07 -9.07 -13.03
N PHE A 302 -19.78 -7.95 -13.13
CA PHE A 302 -19.26 -6.64 -12.77
C PHE A 302 -19.34 -6.44 -11.26
N TRP A 303 -18.22 -6.07 -10.62
CA TRP A 303 -18.11 -5.87 -9.17
C TRP A 303 -18.10 -4.41 -8.76
N GLY A 304 -17.53 -3.55 -9.59
CA GLY A 304 -17.39 -2.13 -9.31
C GLY A 304 -16.29 -1.47 -10.13
N TYR A 305 -15.93 -0.25 -9.71
CA TYR A 305 -14.85 0.52 -10.32
C TYR A 305 -13.78 0.87 -9.31
N ILE A 306 -12.53 0.83 -9.76
CA ILE A 306 -11.41 1.50 -9.10
C ILE A 306 -11.23 2.83 -9.81
N VAL A 307 -11.46 3.93 -9.09
CA VAL A 307 -11.39 5.28 -9.62
C VAL A 307 -10.18 5.98 -9.05
N THR A 308 -9.28 6.43 -9.91
CA THR A 308 -8.17 7.28 -9.50
C THR A 308 -8.60 8.74 -9.60
N LEU A 309 -8.56 9.46 -8.50
CA LEU A 309 -8.78 10.90 -8.43
C LEU A 309 -7.46 11.64 -8.32
N LYS A 310 -7.38 12.84 -8.90
CA LYS A 310 -6.30 13.83 -8.75
C LYS A 310 -6.81 15.10 -8.13
N ASP A 311 -5.87 15.89 -7.60
CA ASP A 311 -6.17 17.17 -6.89
C ASP A 311 -7.23 16.96 -5.80
N VAL A 312 -7.00 15.94 -4.97
CA VAL A 312 -7.99 15.39 -4.06
C VAL A 312 -8.03 16.18 -2.77
N VAL A 313 -9.24 16.49 -2.33
CA VAL A 313 -9.51 17.08 -1.02
C VAL A 313 -10.39 16.13 -0.23
N VAL A 314 -9.91 15.71 0.92
CA VAL A 314 -10.65 14.84 1.85
C VAL A 314 -11.00 15.61 3.11
N LYS A 315 -12.26 15.54 3.52
CA LYS A 315 -12.78 16.20 4.72
C LYS A 315 -13.49 15.20 5.61
N PRO A 316 -13.23 15.19 6.92
CA PRO A 316 -14.05 14.42 7.84
C PRO A 316 -15.48 14.98 7.86
N LEU A 317 -16.46 14.08 7.83
CA LEU A 317 -17.87 14.44 8.01
C LEU A 317 -18.17 14.61 9.50
N SER A 318 -19.03 15.56 9.82
CA SER A 318 -19.54 15.72 11.19
C SER A 318 -20.55 14.59 11.50
N GLU A 319 -20.75 14.27 12.79
CA GLU A 319 -21.72 13.23 13.20
C GLU A 319 -23.15 13.49 12.68
N LYS A 320 -23.49 14.74 12.37
CA LYS A 320 -24.79 15.10 11.79
C LYS A 320 -24.88 14.79 10.30
N GLU A 321 -23.77 14.85 9.58
CA GLU A 321 -23.68 14.53 8.15
C GLU A 321 -23.60 13.03 7.89
N CYS A 322 -23.12 12.26 8.87
CA CYS A 322 -23.10 10.79 8.83
C CYS A 322 -24.49 10.13 9.01
N SER A 323 -25.55 10.91 9.29
CA SER A 323 -26.87 10.39 9.69
C SER A 323 -27.94 10.53 8.61
N ILE A 324 -27.56 10.89 7.38
CA ILE A 324 -28.45 11.04 6.22
C ILE A 324 -28.30 9.82 5.31
#